data_bdc9249fecb0e8be225eea2d15b517c0
#
_entry.id   bdc9249fecb0e8be225eea2d15b517c0
#
_cell.length_a   1.000
_cell.length_b   1.000
_cell.length_c   1.000
_cell.angle_alpha   90.00
_cell.angle_beta   90.00
_cell.angle_gamma   90.00
#
_symmetry.space_group_name_H-M   'P 1'
#
loop_
_entity.id
_entity.type
_entity.pdbx_description
1 polymer ?
#
loop_
_entity_poly.entity_id
_entity_poly.type
_entity_poly.pdbx_seq_one_letter_code
_entity_poly.pdbx_strand_id
1 'polypeptide(L)'
;MKDLICIGMLFLSVIICNGQNKLQESLDRYDYQTAITIIDSLTAKICTDSTSIAENRETVIELALQKARCLRRLYRMQESVEVLADVLYLDQFNIELIADLAESHMQVGNTPEAFKLYGILSQMQPENSYFKICKARILYREKQYDDCIAACKVITDQDTIPEILSMTADAFNNLGKVDSALVYYNHVLDLKPMHVPTLSKKADILLSAKQYQTVIDMSREYLNDDPDNMTMLTIYGLALYLNGSYPLSIEQFEYQRNLGDESYAVYYYLGLNHYMMDNWPRAVDEFEKAYQIDSSDVTLVYKLAHAKSHMPIVTGMESHRLNPESERLYSKALEMLQPSPTMMHNIYGSMAMARHTIAQYEDAIKYYELSYKYNPKNISALSSIGYCYERLKNYTKALEYYERYMKLGKPGTEGYRFVELSINYIKQEMFMEE
;
A
#
# COMPACT_ATOMS: atom_id res chain seq x y z
N MET A 1 24.36 -22.50 65.48
CA MET A 1 24.41 -21.57 64.34
C MET A 1 24.37 -22.30 63.01
N LYS A 2 25.15 -23.36 62.76
CA LYS A 2 25.08 -24.11 61.45
C LYS A 2 23.73 -24.75 61.24
N ASP A 3 23.08 -25.31 62.25
CA ASP A 3 21.75 -25.95 62.03
C ASP A 3 20.62 -24.94 61.81
N LEU A 4 20.72 -23.70 62.35
CA LEU A 4 19.74 -22.65 61.99
C LEU A 4 19.89 -22.14 60.57
N ILE A 5 21.12 -22.11 60.04
CA ILE A 5 21.42 -21.71 58.65
C ILE A 5 20.90 -22.79 57.68
N CYS A 6 21.09 -24.07 58.01
CA CYS A 6 20.56 -25.19 57.18
C CYS A 6 19.01 -25.22 57.16
N ILE A 7 18.37 -24.96 58.31
CA ILE A 7 16.91 -24.90 58.40
C ILE A 7 16.37 -23.68 57.60
N GLY A 8 17.06 -22.54 57.65
CA GLY A 8 16.72 -21.34 56.88
C GLY A 8 16.82 -21.58 55.34
N MET A 9 17.89 -22.25 54.88
CA MET A 9 18.07 -22.61 53.48
C MET A 9 17.02 -23.63 52.98
N LEU A 10 16.65 -24.61 53.82
CA LEU A 10 15.58 -25.56 53.51
C LEU A 10 14.19 -24.86 53.42
N PHE A 11 13.91 -23.94 54.31
CA PHE A 11 12.67 -23.15 54.28
C PHE A 11 12.59 -22.25 53.05
N LEU A 12 13.69 -21.60 52.65
CA LEU A 12 13.78 -20.76 51.47
C LEU A 12 13.57 -21.60 50.17
N SER A 13 14.17 -22.79 50.08
CA SER A 13 14.01 -23.69 48.93
C SER A 13 12.57 -24.20 48.77
N VAL A 14 11.85 -24.48 49.86
CA VAL A 14 10.44 -24.90 49.83
C VAL A 14 9.53 -23.74 49.43
N ILE A 15 9.79 -22.54 49.89
CA ILE A 15 9.02 -21.35 49.51
C ILE A 15 9.21 -21.00 48.03
N ILE A 16 10.45 -21.10 47.55
CA ILE A 16 10.78 -20.89 46.13
C ILE A 16 10.08 -21.95 45.24
N CYS A 17 10.14 -23.23 45.61
CA CYS A 17 9.52 -24.31 44.89
C CYS A 17 7.99 -24.18 44.81
N ASN A 18 7.31 -23.85 45.90
CA ASN A 18 5.88 -23.58 45.93
C ASN A 18 5.51 -22.32 45.13
N GLY A 19 6.36 -21.29 45.13
CA GLY A 19 6.17 -20.08 44.37
C GLY A 19 6.31 -20.32 42.84
N GLN A 20 7.32 -21.13 42.47
CA GLN A 20 7.52 -21.52 41.05
C GLN A 20 6.34 -22.34 40.49
N ASN A 21 5.77 -23.26 41.27
CA ASN A 21 4.58 -24.01 40.86
C ASN A 21 3.38 -23.07 40.59
N LYS A 22 3.12 -22.11 41.46
CA LYS A 22 2.06 -21.12 41.31
C LYS A 22 2.33 -20.18 40.12
N LEU A 23 3.57 -19.82 39.87
CA LEU A 23 4.01 -19.04 38.76
C LEU A 23 3.72 -19.78 37.44
N GLN A 24 4.12 -21.08 37.38
CA GLN A 24 3.85 -21.90 36.21
C GLN A 24 2.34 -22.05 35.93
N GLU A 25 1.52 -22.29 36.96
CA GLU A 25 0.06 -22.33 36.81
C GLU A 25 -0.51 -21.01 36.26
N SER A 26 0.00 -19.85 36.67
CA SER A 26 -0.45 -18.54 36.17
C SER A 26 -0.02 -18.33 34.73
N LEU A 27 1.18 -18.74 34.37
CA LEU A 27 1.67 -18.68 32.98
C LEU A 27 0.87 -19.60 32.03
N ASP A 28 0.56 -20.83 32.49
CA ASP A 28 -0.25 -21.77 31.73
C ASP A 28 -1.70 -21.28 31.48
N ARG A 29 -2.21 -20.45 32.39
CA ARG A 29 -3.52 -19.80 32.26
C ARG A 29 -3.47 -18.45 31.54
N TYR A 30 -2.30 -18.02 31.09
CA TYR A 30 -2.07 -16.70 30.47
C TYR A 30 -2.41 -15.51 31.38
N ASP A 31 -2.41 -15.72 32.71
CA ASP A 31 -2.62 -14.67 33.71
C ASP A 31 -1.30 -13.97 34.03
N TYR A 32 -0.86 -13.15 33.09
CA TYR A 32 0.44 -12.48 33.16
C TYR A 32 0.51 -11.46 34.32
N GLN A 33 -0.62 -10.84 34.71
CA GLN A 33 -0.62 -9.89 35.81
C GLN A 33 -0.39 -10.59 37.17
N THR A 34 -1.05 -11.73 37.40
CA THR A 34 -0.82 -12.56 38.58
C THR A 34 0.59 -13.13 38.57
N ALA A 35 1.10 -13.58 37.41
CA ALA A 35 2.48 -14.05 37.27
C ALA A 35 3.50 -12.99 37.71
N ILE A 36 3.35 -11.73 37.27
CA ILE A 36 4.21 -10.61 37.70
C ILE A 36 4.16 -10.42 39.18
N THR A 37 2.99 -10.45 39.82
CA THR A 37 2.84 -10.30 41.27
C THR A 37 3.55 -11.41 42.05
N ILE A 38 3.48 -12.65 41.53
CA ILE A 38 4.20 -13.78 42.14
C ILE A 38 5.70 -13.60 41.98
N ILE A 39 6.18 -13.20 40.79
CA ILE A 39 7.60 -12.93 40.51
C ILE A 39 8.12 -11.85 41.51
N ASP A 40 7.40 -10.74 41.64
CA ASP A 40 7.77 -9.65 42.53
C ASP A 40 7.89 -10.12 43.99
N SER A 41 6.95 -10.97 44.44
CA SER A 41 6.99 -11.57 45.79
C SER A 41 8.16 -12.52 45.96
N LEU A 42 8.52 -13.31 44.93
CA LEU A 42 9.69 -14.20 44.98
C LEU A 42 10.99 -13.40 44.99
N THR A 43 11.11 -12.42 44.11
CA THR A 43 12.29 -11.54 44.01
C THR A 43 12.52 -10.79 45.32
N ALA A 44 11.47 -10.25 45.93
CA ALA A 44 11.59 -9.57 47.25
C ALA A 44 12.08 -10.50 48.39
N LYS A 45 11.79 -11.78 48.34
CA LYS A 45 12.26 -12.77 49.32
C LYS A 45 13.69 -13.21 49.11
N ILE A 46 14.14 -13.21 47.83
CA ILE A 46 15.50 -13.62 47.45
C ILE A 46 16.47 -12.44 47.58
N CYS A 47 16.06 -11.25 47.15
CA CYS A 47 16.89 -10.04 47.14
C CYS A 47 16.80 -9.25 48.42
N THR A 48 17.26 -9.82 49.54
CA THR A 48 17.26 -9.14 50.86
C THR A 48 18.45 -8.21 51.06
N ASP A 49 19.59 -8.55 50.49
CA ASP A 49 20.84 -7.78 50.49
C ASP A 49 21.73 -8.16 49.28
N SER A 50 22.84 -7.44 49.11
CA SER A 50 23.78 -7.66 48.01
C SER A 50 24.41 -9.06 47.99
N THR A 51 24.57 -9.68 49.15
CA THR A 51 25.15 -11.04 49.25
C THR A 51 24.15 -12.07 48.77
N SER A 52 22.88 -11.95 49.20
CA SER A 52 21.80 -12.82 48.77
C SER A 52 21.55 -12.75 47.26
N ILE A 53 21.67 -11.55 46.68
CA ILE A 53 21.56 -11.37 45.22
C ILE A 53 22.69 -12.10 44.50
N ALA A 54 23.94 -11.98 44.98
CA ALA A 54 25.08 -12.62 44.35
C ALA A 54 25.02 -14.15 44.45
N GLU A 55 24.55 -14.70 45.59
CA GLU A 55 24.36 -16.14 45.82
C GLU A 55 23.24 -16.73 44.95
N ASN A 56 22.19 -15.95 44.64
CA ASN A 56 21.02 -16.38 43.85
C ASN A 56 20.98 -15.75 42.43
N ARG A 57 22.11 -15.33 41.91
CA ARG A 57 22.25 -14.59 40.64
C ARG A 57 21.46 -15.20 39.52
N GLU A 58 21.57 -16.50 39.26
CA GLU A 58 20.87 -17.20 38.17
C GLU A 58 19.36 -17.15 38.34
N THR A 59 18.86 -17.38 39.56
CA THR A 59 17.41 -17.31 39.84
C THR A 59 16.86 -15.89 39.67
N VAL A 60 17.62 -14.87 40.06
CA VAL A 60 17.22 -13.46 39.90
C VAL A 60 17.12 -13.10 38.42
N ILE A 61 18.09 -13.52 37.61
CA ILE A 61 18.08 -13.32 36.16
C ILE A 61 16.88 -14.05 35.52
N GLU A 62 16.63 -15.30 35.87
CA GLU A 62 15.50 -16.07 35.34
C GLU A 62 14.14 -15.43 35.67
N LEU A 63 13.94 -14.99 36.92
CA LEU A 63 12.73 -14.28 37.31
C LEU A 63 12.55 -12.95 36.54
N ALA A 64 13.63 -12.22 36.33
CA ALA A 64 13.62 -10.99 35.57
C ALA A 64 13.25 -11.25 34.08
N LEU A 65 13.80 -12.31 33.48
CA LEU A 65 13.44 -12.74 32.10
C LEU A 65 11.95 -13.09 32.01
N GLN A 66 11.44 -13.90 32.94
CA GLN A 66 10.02 -14.27 32.98
C GLN A 66 9.12 -13.05 33.19
N LYS A 67 9.49 -12.12 34.10
CA LYS A 67 8.76 -10.86 34.30
C LYS A 67 8.73 -10.00 33.04
N ALA A 68 9.86 -9.84 32.39
CA ALA A 68 9.98 -9.07 31.16
C ALA A 68 9.10 -9.65 30.04
N ARG A 69 9.07 -10.97 29.89
CA ARG A 69 8.18 -11.66 28.94
C ARG A 69 6.71 -11.44 29.26
N CYS A 70 6.31 -11.50 30.53
CA CYS A 70 4.94 -11.18 30.96
C CYS A 70 4.58 -9.72 30.66
N LEU A 71 5.49 -8.78 30.96
CA LEU A 71 5.31 -7.35 30.68
C LEU A 71 5.11 -7.09 29.18
N ARG A 72 5.91 -7.73 28.32
CA ARG A 72 5.74 -7.64 26.86
C ARG A 72 4.36 -8.15 26.39
N ARG A 73 3.87 -9.24 26.97
CA ARG A 73 2.51 -9.77 26.67
C ARG A 73 1.39 -8.83 27.11
N LEU A 74 1.63 -7.99 28.13
CA LEU A 74 0.71 -6.95 28.60
C LEU A 74 0.94 -5.58 27.93
N TYR A 75 1.75 -5.52 26.88
CA TYR A 75 2.11 -4.28 26.17
C TYR A 75 2.81 -3.22 27.06
N ARG A 76 3.43 -3.65 28.19
CA ARG A 76 4.22 -2.81 29.12
C ARG A 76 5.70 -2.87 28.76
N MET A 77 6.02 -2.47 27.51
CA MET A 77 7.35 -2.68 26.90
C MET A 77 8.47 -1.93 27.62
N GLN A 78 8.20 -0.69 28.04
CA GLN A 78 9.20 0.14 28.74
C GLN A 78 9.63 -0.50 30.06
N GLU A 79 8.68 -1.02 30.84
CA GLU A 79 8.97 -1.71 32.11
C GLU A 79 9.75 -3.01 31.89
N SER A 80 9.53 -3.68 30.75
CA SER A 80 10.32 -4.85 30.35
C SER A 80 11.81 -4.47 30.15
N VAL A 81 12.08 -3.34 29.52
CA VAL A 81 13.46 -2.82 29.35
C VAL A 81 14.10 -2.54 30.71
N GLU A 82 13.38 -1.84 31.61
CA GLU A 82 13.88 -1.47 32.92
C GLU A 82 14.25 -2.70 33.75
N VAL A 83 13.35 -3.69 33.82
CA VAL A 83 13.57 -4.94 34.57
C VAL A 83 14.80 -5.71 34.07
N LEU A 84 15.01 -5.79 32.75
CA LEU A 84 16.17 -6.51 32.22
C LEU A 84 17.48 -5.70 32.35
N ALA A 85 17.41 -4.38 32.18
CA ALA A 85 18.57 -3.50 32.39
C ALA A 85 19.07 -3.52 33.84
N ASP A 86 18.15 -3.56 34.82
CA ASP A 86 18.44 -3.59 36.22
C ASP A 86 19.22 -4.86 36.65
N VAL A 87 19.11 -5.96 35.93
CA VAL A 87 19.82 -7.21 36.27
C VAL A 87 21.01 -7.52 35.35
N LEU A 88 21.24 -6.71 34.33
CA LEU A 88 22.31 -6.93 33.33
C LEU A 88 23.71 -6.92 33.97
N TYR A 89 23.92 -6.15 35.06
CA TYR A 89 25.20 -6.10 35.79
C TYR A 89 25.55 -7.43 36.45
N LEU A 90 24.55 -8.31 36.73
CA LEU A 90 24.79 -9.61 37.33
C LEU A 90 25.46 -10.58 36.35
N ASP A 91 25.15 -10.49 35.08
CA ASP A 91 25.78 -11.29 34.03
C ASP A 91 25.73 -10.56 32.67
N GLN A 92 26.79 -9.81 32.39
CA GLN A 92 26.93 -9.01 31.17
C GLN A 92 27.15 -9.85 29.91
N PHE A 93 27.38 -11.15 30.05
CA PHE A 93 27.59 -12.09 28.95
C PHE A 93 26.46 -13.11 28.84
N ASN A 94 25.37 -12.95 29.56
CA ASN A 94 24.20 -13.81 29.44
C ASN A 94 23.47 -13.54 28.13
N ILE A 95 23.56 -14.50 27.21
CA ILE A 95 23.02 -14.38 25.84
C ILE A 95 21.52 -14.18 25.86
N GLU A 96 20.78 -14.91 26.69
CA GLU A 96 19.33 -14.84 26.77
C GLU A 96 18.87 -13.48 27.31
N LEU A 97 19.54 -12.98 28.36
CA LEU A 97 19.26 -11.66 28.93
C LEU A 97 19.51 -10.53 27.94
N ILE A 98 20.64 -10.55 27.23
CA ILE A 98 20.97 -9.55 26.22
C ILE A 98 19.97 -9.63 25.04
N ALA A 99 19.57 -10.85 24.65
CA ALA A 99 18.63 -11.05 23.55
C ALA A 99 17.22 -10.54 23.90
N ASP A 100 16.71 -10.86 25.10
CA ASP A 100 15.42 -10.38 25.59
C ASP A 100 15.41 -8.85 25.80
N LEU A 101 16.54 -8.27 26.22
CA LEU A 101 16.70 -6.81 26.33
C LEU A 101 16.71 -6.15 24.95
N ALA A 102 17.41 -6.73 23.98
CA ALA A 102 17.42 -6.24 22.60
C ALA A 102 16.02 -6.26 21.98
N GLU A 103 15.29 -7.36 22.17
CA GLU A 103 13.90 -7.50 21.71
C GLU A 103 12.98 -6.46 22.38
N SER A 104 13.13 -6.23 23.70
CA SER A 104 12.35 -5.22 24.42
C SER A 104 12.63 -3.80 23.89
N HIS A 105 13.90 -3.48 23.60
CA HIS A 105 14.26 -2.21 22.94
C HIS A 105 13.65 -2.08 21.54
N MET A 106 13.60 -3.16 20.78
CA MET A 106 12.94 -3.15 19.46
C MET A 106 11.46 -2.81 19.57
N GLN A 107 10.77 -3.38 20.56
CA GLN A 107 9.33 -3.16 20.76
C GLN A 107 8.99 -1.75 21.28
N VAL A 108 9.88 -1.14 22.07
CA VAL A 108 9.78 0.27 22.49
C VAL A 108 10.10 1.24 21.34
N GLY A 109 10.77 0.78 20.27
CA GLY A 109 11.24 1.64 19.20
C GLY A 109 12.63 2.23 19.41
N ASN A 110 13.36 1.79 20.44
CA ASN A 110 14.75 2.18 20.67
C ASN A 110 15.70 1.33 19.82
N THR A 111 15.61 1.53 18.52
CA THR A 111 16.37 0.77 17.51
C THR A 111 17.89 0.91 17.63
N PRO A 112 18.49 2.05 18.03
CA PRO A 112 19.93 2.15 18.19
C PRO A 112 20.48 1.23 19.29
N GLU A 113 19.82 1.13 20.44
CA GLU A 113 20.27 0.25 21.53
C GLU A 113 20.07 -1.22 21.16
N ALA A 114 18.94 -1.57 20.55
CA ALA A 114 18.71 -2.92 20.00
C ALA A 114 19.81 -3.32 19.01
N PHE A 115 20.19 -2.42 18.10
CA PHE A 115 21.26 -2.68 17.13
C PHE A 115 22.61 -2.97 17.78
N LYS A 116 22.97 -2.21 18.82
CA LYS A 116 24.20 -2.46 19.60
C LYS A 116 24.17 -3.83 20.27
N LEU A 117 23.07 -4.16 20.94
CA LEU A 117 22.91 -5.43 21.65
C LEU A 117 22.97 -6.62 20.70
N TYR A 118 22.26 -6.57 19.54
CA TYR A 118 22.39 -7.60 18.51
C TYR A 118 23.79 -7.64 17.89
N GLY A 119 24.51 -6.52 17.88
CA GLY A 119 25.91 -6.46 17.51
C GLY A 119 26.80 -7.28 18.45
N ILE A 120 26.64 -7.12 19.76
CA ILE A 120 27.32 -7.90 20.81
C ILE A 120 26.99 -9.39 20.66
N LEU A 121 25.71 -9.73 20.56
CA LEU A 121 25.26 -11.11 20.38
C LEU A 121 25.85 -11.78 19.13
N SER A 122 25.95 -11.04 18.01
CA SER A 122 26.54 -11.53 16.75
C SER A 122 28.06 -11.82 16.90
N GLN A 123 28.74 -11.10 17.80
CA GLN A 123 30.16 -11.35 18.10
C GLN A 123 30.33 -12.52 19.05
N MET A 124 29.42 -12.67 20.03
CA MET A 124 29.44 -13.78 20.99
C MET A 124 29.08 -15.12 20.35
N GLN A 125 28.18 -15.11 19.38
CA GLN A 125 27.73 -16.29 18.63
C GLN A 125 27.81 -16.04 17.12
N PRO A 126 29.01 -16.07 16.51
CA PRO A 126 29.19 -15.80 15.07
C PRO A 126 28.44 -16.75 14.14
N GLU A 127 28.23 -18.01 14.54
CA GLU A 127 27.52 -19.03 13.77
C GLU A 127 26.00 -18.88 13.85
N ASN A 128 25.49 -18.09 14.79
CA ASN A 128 24.06 -17.86 14.95
C ASN A 128 23.59 -16.74 14.00
N SER A 129 23.04 -17.11 12.87
CA SER A 129 22.53 -16.19 11.85
C SER A 129 21.37 -15.31 12.36
N TYR A 130 20.63 -15.74 13.39
CA TYR A 130 19.48 -14.99 13.93
C TYR A 130 19.81 -13.55 14.32
N PHE A 131 20.92 -13.35 15.05
CA PHE A 131 21.30 -12.00 15.49
C PHE A 131 21.76 -11.09 14.35
N LYS A 132 22.39 -11.68 13.33
CA LYS A 132 22.73 -10.97 12.08
C LYS A 132 21.47 -10.55 11.34
N ILE A 133 20.45 -11.44 11.29
CA ILE A 133 19.15 -11.18 10.68
C ILE A 133 18.44 -10.03 11.41
N CYS A 134 18.43 -10.03 12.74
CA CYS A 134 17.83 -8.94 13.52
C CYS A 134 18.49 -7.58 13.22
N LYS A 135 19.82 -7.55 13.08
CA LYS A 135 20.53 -6.32 12.67
C LYS A 135 20.12 -5.87 11.25
N ALA A 136 20.05 -6.80 10.29
CA ALA A 136 19.66 -6.49 8.93
C ALA A 136 18.21 -5.94 8.87
N ARG A 137 17.29 -6.51 9.67
CA ARG A 137 15.91 -5.99 9.80
C ARG A 137 15.86 -4.58 10.38
N ILE A 138 16.72 -4.25 11.34
CA ILE A 138 16.82 -2.88 11.88
C ILE A 138 17.29 -1.93 10.78
N LEU A 139 18.37 -2.26 10.08
CA LEU A 139 18.88 -1.44 8.96
C LEU A 139 17.81 -1.21 7.89
N TYR A 140 17.02 -2.24 7.56
CA TYR A 140 15.91 -2.12 6.63
C TYR A 140 14.82 -1.15 7.13
N ARG A 141 14.41 -1.27 8.40
CA ARG A 141 13.40 -0.38 9.01
C ARG A 141 13.86 1.08 9.06
N GLU A 142 15.14 1.31 9.34
CA GLU A 142 15.76 2.63 9.36
C GLU A 142 16.05 3.15 7.94
N LYS A 143 15.63 2.43 6.90
CA LYS A 143 15.84 2.77 5.47
C LYS A 143 17.31 2.87 5.07
N GLN A 144 18.20 2.25 5.83
CA GLN A 144 19.63 2.13 5.53
C GLN A 144 19.85 0.94 4.58
N TYR A 145 19.32 1.06 3.35
CA TYR A 145 19.19 -0.07 2.44
C TYR A 145 20.53 -0.61 1.95
N ASP A 146 21.53 0.25 1.69
CA ASP A 146 22.86 -0.22 1.26
C ASP A 146 23.56 -1.02 2.38
N ASP A 147 23.47 -0.58 3.64
CA ASP A 147 24.01 -1.30 4.79
C ASP A 147 23.22 -2.61 5.04
N CYS A 148 21.90 -2.58 4.86
CA CYS A 148 21.06 -3.78 4.94
C CYS A 148 21.50 -4.82 3.89
N ILE A 149 21.71 -4.41 2.64
CA ILE A 149 22.18 -5.30 1.56
C ILE A 149 23.54 -5.90 1.92
N ALA A 150 24.47 -5.09 2.42
CA ALA A 150 25.79 -5.56 2.84
C ALA A 150 25.68 -6.60 3.99
N ALA A 151 24.84 -6.33 4.98
CA ALA A 151 24.59 -7.26 6.09
C ALA A 151 23.94 -8.56 5.61
N CYS A 152 22.96 -8.48 4.71
CA CYS A 152 22.29 -9.64 4.12
C CYS A 152 23.25 -10.53 3.32
N LYS A 153 24.18 -9.95 2.54
CA LYS A 153 25.17 -10.71 1.77
C LYS A 153 26.06 -11.55 2.69
N VAL A 154 26.54 -10.99 3.80
CA VAL A 154 27.34 -11.76 4.78
C VAL A 154 26.56 -12.97 5.32
N ILE A 155 25.23 -12.87 5.44
CA ILE A 155 24.38 -13.99 5.90
C ILE A 155 24.21 -15.03 4.77
N THR A 156 23.92 -14.58 3.54
CA THR A 156 23.69 -15.48 2.40
C THR A 156 24.92 -16.24 1.96
N ASP A 157 26.12 -15.71 2.21
CA ASP A 157 27.39 -16.41 1.97
C ASP A 157 27.56 -17.64 2.91
N GLN A 158 26.82 -17.68 4.02
CA GLN A 158 26.85 -18.77 5.01
C GLN A 158 25.62 -19.67 4.93
N ASP A 159 24.44 -19.05 4.69
CA ASP A 159 23.13 -19.72 4.71
C ASP A 159 22.19 -19.13 3.66
N THR A 160 21.60 -19.96 2.80
CA THR A 160 20.61 -19.51 1.81
C THR A 160 19.22 -19.46 2.44
N ILE A 161 18.90 -18.32 3.07
CA ILE A 161 17.65 -18.09 3.79
C ILE A 161 16.69 -17.27 2.90
N PRO A 162 15.51 -17.82 2.49
CA PRO A 162 14.57 -17.10 1.60
C PRO A 162 14.14 -15.74 2.14
N GLU A 163 14.01 -15.59 3.45
CA GLU A 163 13.67 -14.30 4.10
C GLU A 163 14.75 -13.23 3.84
N ILE A 164 16.02 -13.61 3.90
CA ILE A 164 17.14 -12.69 3.67
C ILE A 164 17.22 -12.31 2.21
N LEU A 165 17.03 -13.27 1.30
CA LEU A 165 16.94 -12.98 -0.13
C LEU A 165 15.78 -12.02 -0.44
N SER A 166 14.60 -12.24 0.17
CA SER A 166 13.45 -11.34 0.00
C SER A 166 13.74 -9.93 0.55
N MET A 167 14.37 -9.83 1.73
CA MET A 167 14.76 -8.54 2.32
C MET A 167 15.80 -7.81 1.46
N THR A 168 16.75 -8.54 0.88
CA THR A 168 17.74 -7.99 -0.03
C THR A 168 17.08 -7.46 -1.30
N ALA A 169 16.13 -8.22 -1.87
CA ALA A 169 15.36 -7.80 -3.02
C ALA A 169 14.54 -6.52 -2.72
N ASP A 170 13.85 -6.50 -1.58
CA ASP A 170 13.08 -5.34 -1.13
C ASP A 170 13.98 -4.11 -0.95
N ALA A 171 15.18 -4.27 -0.39
CA ALA A 171 16.15 -3.18 -0.22
C ALA A 171 16.63 -2.64 -1.57
N PHE A 172 16.94 -3.51 -2.53
CA PHE A 172 17.28 -3.10 -3.90
C PHE A 172 16.14 -2.36 -4.59
N ASN A 173 14.91 -2.86 -4.43
CA ASN A 173 13.72 -2.20 -5.00
C ASN A 173 13.51 -0.80 -4.42
N ASN A 174 13.67 -0.63 -3.10
CA ASN A 174 13.58 0.68 -2.45
C ASN A 174 14.68 1.66 -2.88
N LEU A 175 15.85 1.17 -3.33
CA LEU A 175 16.91 1.96 -3.94
C LEU A 175 16.67 2.24 -5.44
N GLY A 176 15.59 1.75 -6.02
CA GLY A 176 15.32 1.85 -7.45
C GLY A 176 16.21 0.96 -8.34
N LYS A 177 16.96 0.02 -7.73
CA LYS A 177 17.83 -0.94 -8.44
C LYS A 177 16.99 -2.17 -8.85
N VAL A 178 16.05 -1.95 -9.75
CA VAL A 178 14.98 -2.91 -10.12
C VAL A 178 15.53 -4.24 -10.64
N ASP A 179 16.51 -4.21 -11.52
CA ASP A 179 17.12 -5.44 -12.08
C ASP A 179 17.72 -6.32 -10.99
N SER A 180 18.41 -5.71 -10.03
CA SER A 180 18.97 -6.43 -8.89
C SER A 180 17.87 -7.02 -8.00
N ALA A 181 16.78 -6.27 -7.76
CA ALA A 181 15.64 -6.76 -7.00
C ALA A 181 15.02 -8.01 -7.65
N LEU A 182 14.81 -7.97 -8.97
CA LEU A 182 14.27 -9.10 -9.73
C LEU A 182 15.15 -10.35 -9.65
N VAL A 183 16.48 -10.21 -9.70
CA VAL A 183 17.42 -11.33 -9.52
C VAL A 183 17.20 -11.99 -8.15
N TYR A 184 17.14 -11.22 -7.07
CA TYR A 184 16.95 -11.78 -5.73
C TYR A 184 15.55 -12.36 -5.51
N TYR A 185 14.49 -11.76 -6.08
CA TYR A 185 13.15 -12.37 -6.07
C TYR A 185 13.13 -13.70 -6.82
N ASN A 186 13.83 -13.83 -7.95
CA ASN A 186 13.95 -15.09 -8.66
C ASN A 186 14.65 -16.15 -7.79
N HIS A 187 15.73 -15.80 -7.09
CA HIS A 187 16.37 -16.73 -6.15
C HIS A 187 15.43 -17.21 -5.04
N VAL A 188 14.53 -16.33 -4.54
CA VAL A 188 13.49 -16.78 -3.59
C VAL A 188 12.54 -17.78 -4.25
N LEU A 189 12.13 -17.50 -5.50
CA LEU A 189 11.20 -18.36 -6.24
C LEU A 189 11.84 -19.67 -6.69
N ASP A 190 13.14 -19.73 -6.94
CA ASP A 190 13.88 -20.97 -7.18
C ASP A 190 13.82 -21.90 -5.96
N LEU A 191 13.79 -21.35 -4.75
CA LEU A 191 13.66 -22.10 -3.49
C LEU A 191 12.20 -22.40 -3.12
N LYS A 192 11.29 -21.48 -3.45
CA LYS A 192 9.86 -21.52 -3.11
C LYS A 192 9.03 -21.00 -4.28
N PRO A 193 8.79 -21.84 -5.31
CA PRO A 193 8.11 -21.41 -6.54
C PRO A 193 6.71 -20.82 -6.31
N MET A 194 5.97 -21.35 -5.31
CA MET A 194 4.60 -20.95 -4.99
C MET A 194 4.52 -19.87 -3.89
N HIS A 195 5.59 -19.06 -3.70
CA HIS A 195 5.61 -18.04 -2.66
C HIS A 195 4.89 -16.77 -3.12
N VAL A 196 3.57 -16.70 -2.89
CA VAL A 196 2.69 -15.61 -3.31
C VAL A 196 3.21 -14.21 -2.95
N PRO A 197 3.73 -13.94 -1.72
CA PRO A 197 4.26 -12.60 -1.41
C PRO A 197 5.40 -12.15 -2.33
N THR A 198 6.28 -13.07 -2.74
CA THR A 198 7.38 -12.73 -3.67
C THR A 198 6.86 -12.57 -5.11
N LEU A 199 5.93 -13.42 -5.54
CA LEU A 199 5.29 -13.28 -6.85
C LEU A 199 4.55 -11.94 -6.97
N SER A 200 3.83 -11.51 -5.92
CA SER A 200 3.15 -10.21 -5.90
C SER A 200 4.13 -9.05 -6.05
N LYS A 201 5.21 -9.03 -5.28
CA LYS A 201 6.23 -7.97 -5.37
C LYS A 201 6.92 -7.94 -6.74
N LYS A 202 7.22 -9.11 -7.31
CA LYS A 202 7.76 -9.24 -8.66
C LYS A 202 6.76 -8.72 -9.70
N ALA A 203 5.47 -9.06 -9.55
CA ALA A 203 4.41 -8.57 -10.41
C ALA A 203 4.29 -7.05 -10.37
N ASP A 204 4.32 -6.42 -9.19
CA ASP A 204 4.24 -4.96 -9.03
C ASP A 204 5.36 -4.24 -9.82
N ILE A 205 6.57 -4.77 -9.75
CA ILE A 205 7.72 -4.25 -10.51
C ILE A 205 7.48 -4.40 -12.02
N LEU A 206 7.09 -5.59 -12.46
CA LEU A 206 6.89 -5.88 -13.89
C LEU A 206 5.70 -5.07 -14.47
N LEU A 207 4.62 -4.90 -13.71
CA LEU A 207 3.48 -4.06 -14.10
C LEU A 207 3.89 -2.59 -14.22
N SER A 208 4.69 -2.08 -13.29
CA SER A 208 5.24 -0.72 -13.35
C SER A 208 6.17 -0.52 -14.54
N ALA A 209 6.93 -1.55 -14.93
CA ALA A 209 7.76 -1.58 -16.11
C ALA A 209 6.97 -1.88 -17.41
N LYS A 210 5.63 -1.98 -17.33
CA LYS A 210 4.72 -2.32 -18.45
C LYS A 210 5.00 -3.67 -19.12
N GLN A 211 5.62 -4.58 -18.39
CA GLN A 211 5.88 -5.96 -18.86
C GLN A 211 4.66 -6.85 -18.57
N TYR A 212 3.51 -6.45 -19.07
CA TYR A 212 2.22 -7.09 -18.75
C TYR A 212 2.16 -8.56 -19.18
N GLN A 213 2.72 -8.90 -20.34
CA GLN A 213 2.71 -10.27 -20.84
C GLN A 213 3.49 -11.22 -19.90
N THR A 214 4.62 -10.78 -19.35
CA THR A 214 5.41 -11.56 -18.40
C THR A 214 4.59 -11.85 -17.12
N VAL A 215 3.81 -10.87 -16.64
CA VAL A 215 2.95 -11.07 -15.46
C VAL A 215 1.79 -12.02 -15.78
N ILE A 216 1.20 -11.89 -16.97
CA ILE A 216 0.15 -12.81 -17.46
C ILE A 216 0.65 -14.25 -17.46
N ASP A 217 1.84 -14.50 -18.03
CA ASP A 217 2.39 -15.85 -18.15
C ASP A 217 2.75 -16.43 -16.78
N MET A 218 3.41 -15.63 -15.92
CA MET A 218 3.74 -16.01 -14.54
C MET A 218 2.49 -16.33 -13.71
N SER A 219 1.46 -15.51 -13.80
CA SER A 219 0.22 -15.71 -13.03
C SER A 219 -0.55 -16.93 -13.52
N ARG A 220 -0.60 -17.14 -14.85
CA ARG A 220 -1.21 -18.32 -15.44
C ARG A 220 -0.51 -19.61 -15.02
N GLU A 221 0.82 -19.63 -15.03
CA GLU A 221 1.62 -20.75 -14.56
C GLU A 221 1.29 -21.11 -13.10
N TYR A 222 1.27 -20.11 -12.22
CA TYR A 222 0.86 -20.30 -10.83
C TYR A 222 -0.55 -20.87 -10.68
N LEU A 223 -1.51 -20.31 -11.42
CA LEU A 223 -2.93 -20.67 -11.31
C LEU A 223 -3.24 -22.07 -11.90
N ASN A 224 -2.31 -22.71 -12.63
CA ASN A 224 -2.45 -24.12 -13.00
C ASN A 224 -2.38 -25.05 -11.77
N ASP A 225 -1.61 -24.68 -10.75
CA ASP A 225 -1.40 -25.47 -9.53
C ASP A 225 -2.34 -25.06 -8.39
N ASP A 226 -2.67 -23.75 -8.28
CA ASP A 226 -3.57 -23.17 -7.26
C ASP A 226 -4.58 -22.23 -7.94
N PRO A 227 -5.62 -22.75 -8.59
CA PRO A 227 -6.52 -21.98 -9.45
C PRO A 227 -7.38 -20.95 -8.70
N ASP A 228 -7.61 -21.14 -7.39
CA ASP A 228 -8.51 -20.32 -6.60
C ASP A 228 -7.77 -19.27 -5.74
N ASN A 229 -6.48 -19.09 -5.96
CA ASN A 229 -5.69 -18.11 -5.21
C ASN A 229 -6.10 -16.67 -5.54
N MET A 230 -6.82 -16.02 -4.63
CA MET A 230 -7.40 -14.71 -4.83
C MET A 230 -6.38 -13.63 -5.21
N THR A 231 -5.20 -13.66 -4.60
CA THR A 231 -4.12 -12.69 -4.90
C THR A 231 -3.62 -12.85 -6.33
N MET A 232 -3.37 -14.08 -6.76
CA MET A 232 -2.87 -14.33 -8.10
C MET A 232 -3.95 -14.13 -9.17
N LEU A 233 -5.22 -14.43 -8.87
CA LEU A 233 -6.37 -14.10 -9.73
C LEU A 233 -6.47 -12.58 -9.95
N THR A 234 -6.33 -11.78 -8.90
CA THR A 234 -6.35 -10.32 -8.99
C THR A 234 -5.17 -9.79 -9.83
N ILE A 235 -3.95 -10.30 -9.60
CA ILE A 235 -2.76 -9.92 -10.37
C ILE A 235 -2.94 -10.27 -11.85
N TYR A 236 -3.45 -11.46 -12.13
CA TYR A 236 -3.71 -11.92 -13.49
C TYR A 236 -4.75 -11.05 -14.20
N GLY A 237 -5.90 -10.82 -13.56
CA GLY A 237 -6.96 -9.95 -14.10
C GLY A 237 -6.48 -8.52 -14.33
N LEU A 238 -5.69 -7.96 -13.42
CA LEU A 238 -5.08 -6.63 -13.55
C LEU A 238 -4.09 -6.58 -14.73
N ALA A 239 -3.23 -7.58 -14.86
CA ALA A 239 -2.27 -7.65 -15.96
C ALA A 239 -2.96 -7.74 -17.32
N LEU A 240 -4.04 -8.54 -17.42
CA LEU A 240 -4.90 -8.61 -18.62
C LEU A 240 -5.55 -7.27 -18.94
N TYR A 241 -6.09 -6.56 -17.94
CA TYR A 241 -6.65 -5.23 -18.10
C TYR A 241 -5.62 -4.24 -18.67
N LEU A 242 -4.44 -4.18 -18.04
CA LEU A 242 -3.37 -3.26 -18.46
C LEU A 242 -2.78 -3.62 -19.82
N ASN A 243 -2.85 -4.90 -20.21
CA ASN A 243 -2.46 -5.37 -21.55
C ASN A 243 -3.54 -5.07 -22.63
N GLY A 244 -4.71 -4.54 -22.24
CA GLY A 244 -5.83 -4.29 -23.15
C GLY A 244 -6.66 -5.53 -23.48
N SER A 245 -6.43 -6.66 -22.83
CA SER A 245 -7.17 -7.93 -23.03
C SER A 245 -8.45 -7.92 -22.16
N TYR A 246 -9.30 -6.92 -22.36
CA TYR A 246 -10.48 -6.65 -21.52
C TYR A 246 -11.45 -7.84 -21.39
N PRO A 247 -11.82 -8.58 -22.45
CA PRO A 247 -12.72 -9.72 -22.32
C PRO A 247 -12.16 -10.81 -21.37
N LEU A 248 -10.88 -11.14 -21.50
CA LEU A 248 -10.23 -12.13 -20.63
C LEU A 248 -10.10 -11.63 -19.19
N SER A 249 -9.85 -10.33 -19.02
CA SER A 249 -9.84 -9.71 -17.69
C SER A 249 -11.23 -9.78 -17.02
N ILE A 250 -12.32 -9.58 -17.79
CA ILE A 250 -13.69 -9.75 -17.28
C ILE A 250 -13.92 -11.19 -16.83
N GLU A 251 -13.59 -12.18 -17.67
CA GLU A 251 -13.74 -13.61 -17.31
C GLU A 251 -13.03 -13.92 -16.00
N GLN A 252 -11.84 -13.35 -15.83
CA GLN A 252 -11.02 -13.58 -14.64
C GLN A 252 -11.64 -12.97 -13.37
N PHE A 253 -12.11 -11.71 -13.42
CA PHE A 253 -12.77 -11.08 -12.28
C PHE A 253 -14.17 -11.64 -12.03
N GLU A 254 -14.90 -12.09 -13.04
CA GLU A 254 -16.15 -12.83 -12.87
C GLU A 254 -15.92 -14.20 -12.21
N TYR A 255 -14.84 -14.90 -12.55
CA TYR A 255 -14.45 -16.13 -11.88
C TYR A 255 -14.18 -15.87 -10.40
N GLN A 256 -13.38 -14.84 -10.09
CA GLN A 256 -13.08 -14.44 -8.71
C GLN A 256 -14.36 -14.10 -7.92
N ARG A 257 -15.29 -13.37 -8.54
CA ARG A 257 -16.60 -13.08 -7.94
C ARG A 257 -17.42 -14.35 -7.68
N ASN A 258 -17.40 -15.33 -8.58
CA ASN A 258 -18.10 -16.59 -8.42
C ASN A 258 -17.51 -17.45 -7.28
N LEU A 259 -16.24 -17.25 -6.92
CA LEU A 259 -15.62 -17.83 -5.72
C LEU A 259 -16.03 -17.09 -4.43
N GLY A 260 -16.85 -16.03 -4.52
CA GLY A 260 -17.37 -15.27 -3.38
C GLY A 260 -16.61 -14.00 -3.04
N ASP A 261 -15.68 -13.55 -3.88
CA ASP A 261 -15.02 -12.27 -3.69
C ASP A 261 -15.88 -11.11 -4.23
N GLU A 262 -16.63 -10.49 -3.35
CA GLU A 262 -17.43 -9.30 -3.63
C GLU A 262 -16.72 -8.01 -3.18
N SER A 263 -15.39 -7.98 -3.28
CA SER A 263 -14.60 -6.83 -2.87
C SER A 263 -14.71 -5.62 -3.82
N TYR A 264 -14.35 -4.46 -3.30
CA TYR A 264 -14.21 -3.24 -4.09
C TYR A 264 -13.38 -3.45 -5.37
N ALA A 265 -12.26 -4.16 -5.27
CA ALA A 265 -11.35 -4.38 -6.39
C ALA A 265 -12.01 -5.13 -7.54
N VAL A 266 -12.76 -6.20 -7.26
CA VAL A 266 -13.46 -7.00 -8.26
C VAL A 266 -14.46 -6.13 -9.03
N TYR A 267 -15.34 -5.43 -8.33
CA TYR A 267 -16.34 -4.56 -8.98
C TYR A 267 -15.69 -3.39 -9.72
N TYR A 268 -14.66 -2.78 -9.15
CA TYR A 268 -13.94 -1.67 -9.79
C TYR A 268 -13.29 -2.09 -11.11
N TYR A 269 -12.59 -3.23 -11.14
CA TYR A 269 -11.94 -3.70 -12.36
C TYR A 269 -12.93 -4.26 -13.39
N LEU A 270 -14.02 -4.90 -12.97
CA LEU A 270 -15.13 -5.24 -13.88
C LEU A 270 -15.70 -3.98 -14.52
N GLY A 271 -15.99 -2.96 -13.73
CA GLY A 271 -16.44 -1.67 -14.22
C GLY A 271 -15.46 -1.01 -15.18
N LEU A 272 -14.15 -1.03 -14.86
CA LEU A 272 -13.09 -0.49 -15.73
C LEU A 272 -13.01 -1.22 -17.07
N ASN A 273 -13.08 -2.56 -17.08
CA ASN A 273 -13.04 -3.35 -18.31
C ASN A 273 -14.24 -3.01 -19.21
N HIS A 274 -15.44 -3.00 -18.65
CA HIS A 274 -16.65 -2.61 -19.40
C HIS A 274 -16.58 -1.15 -19.88
N TYR A 275 -16.04 -0.25 -19.09
CA TYR A 275 -15.79 1.15 -19.43
C TYR A 275 -14.84 1.29 -20.64
N MET A 276 -13.75 0.50 -20.67
CA MET A 276 -12.77 0.50 -21.77
C MET A 276 -13.34 -0.12 -23.07
N MET A 277 -14.42 -0.88 -22.97
CA MET A 277 -15.14 -1.47 -24.09
C MET A 277 -16.39 -0.67 -24.48
N ASP A 278 -16.57 0.54 -23.95
CA ASP A 278 -17.74 1.40 -24.17
C ASP A 278 -19.08 0.74 -23.78
N ASN A 279 -19.02 -0.31 -22.95
CA ASN A 279 -20.23 -0.95 -22.44
C ASN A 279 -20.73 -0.21 -21.17
N TRP A 280 -21.27 0.98 -21.41
CA TRP A 280 -21.69 1.91 -20.37
C TRP A 280 -22.68 1.34 -19.35
N PRO A 281 -23.74 0.59 -19.76
CA PRO A 281 -24.68 0.02 -18.80
C PRO A 281 -23.99 -0.90 -17.78
N ARG A 282 -23.17 -1.85 -18.24
CA ARG A 282 -22.45 -2.76 -17.36
C ARG A 282 -21.37 -2.06 -16.53
N ALA A 283 -20.69 -1.07 -17.13
CA ALA A 283 -19.73 -0.25 -16.39
C ALA A 283 -20.39 0.47 -15.21
N VAL A 284 -21.58 1.05 -15.43
CA VAL A 284 -22.36 1.72 -14.38
C VAL A 284 -22.74 0.72 -13.27
N ASP A 285 -23.32 -0.43 -13.63
CA ASP A 285 -23.75 -1.45 -12.68
C ASP A 285 -22.62 -1.90 -11.74
N GLU A 286 -21.43 -2.15 -12.31
CA GLU A 286 -20.28 -2.60 -11.51
C GLU A 286 -19.64 -1.45 -10.72
N PHE A 287 -19.54 -0.24 -11.29
CA PHE A 287 -19.06 0.92 -10.55
C PHE A 287 -20.00 1.34 -9.41
N GLU A 288 -21.32 1.16 -9.54
CA GLU A 288 -22.26 1.42 -8.43
C GLU A 288 -22.04 0.49 -7.26
N LYS A 289 -21.77 -0.80 -7.50
CA LYS A 289 -21.42 -1.76 -6.45
C LYS A 289 -20.12 -1.37 -5.76
N ALA A 290 -19.07 -1.02 -6.54
CA ALA A 290 -17.83 -0.51 -5.98
C ALA A 290 -18.04 0.76 -5.14
N TYR A 291 -18.88 1.68 -5.63
CA TYR A 291 -19.23 2.93 -4.94
C TYR A 291 -19.98 2.71 -3.61
N GLN A 292 -20.80 1.65 -3.53
CA GLN A 292 -21.47 1.28 -2.26
C GLN A 292 -20.46 0.79 -1.22
N ILE A 293 -19.37 0.17 -1.63
CA ILE A 293 -18.31 -0.31 -0.74
C ILE A 293 -17.39 0.85 -0.32
N ASP A 294 -16.92 1.65 -1.29
CA ASP A 294 -16.10 2.82 -1.03
C ASP A 294 -16.49 3.99 -1.95
N SER A 295 -17.11 4.99 -1.36
CA SER A 295 -17.51 6.22 -2.04
C SER A 295 -16.47 7.34 -1.95
N SER A 296 -15.29 7.08 -1.38
CA SER A 296 -14.21 8.05 -1.17
C SER A 296 -13.16 8.06 -2.30
N ASP A 297 -13.19 7.06 -3.19
CA ASP A 297 -12.31 7.06 -4.37
C ASP A 297 -12.82 8.04 -5.43
N VAL A 298 -12.14 9.16 -5.55
CA VAL A 298 -12.47 10.21 -6.52
C VAL A 298 -12.39 9.71 -7.97
N THR A 299 -11.50 8.75 -8.25
CA THR A 299 -11.34 8.17 -9.61
C THR A 299 -12.56 7.34 -9.98
N LEU A 300 -13.06 6.52 -9.04
CA LEU A 300 -14.31 5.79 -9.22
C LEU A 300 -15.48 6.74 -9.44
N VAL A 301 -15.63 7.77 -8.56
CA VAL A 301 -16.72 8.75 -8.67
C VAL A 301 -16.73 9.44 -10.04
N TYR A 302 -15.55 9.85 -10.52
CA TYR A 302 -15.38 10.43 -11.84
C TYR A 302 -15.76 9.45 -12.97
N LYS A 303 -15.27 8.21 -12.92
CA LYS A 303 -15.56 7.20 -13.95
C LYS A 303 -17.03 6.80 -13.99
N LEU A 304 -17.65 6.66 -12.81
CA LEU A 304 -19.10 6.42 -12.70
C LEU A 304 -19.89 7.60 -13.31
N ALA A 305 -19.53 8.84 -12.97
CA ALA A 305 -20.15 10.02 -13.56
C ALA A 305 -20.03 10.02 -15.10
N HIS A 306 -18.84 9.71 -15.60
CA HIS A 306 -18.58 9.66 -17.04
C HIS A 306 -19.37 8.54 -17.72
N ALA A 307 -19.39 7.32 -17.16
CA ALA A 307 -20.18 6.22 -17.70
C ALA A 307 -21.69 6.57 -17.73
N LYS A 308 -22.23 7.17 -16.66
CA LYS A 308 -23.62 7.62 -16.60
C LYS A 308 -23.93 8.73 -17.61
N SER A 309 -22.98 9.60 -17.94
CA SER A 309 -23.17 10.65 -18.95
C SER A 309 -23.33 10.10 -20.38
N HIS A 310 -22.86 8.87 -20.63
CA HIS A 310 -23.01 8.17 -21.90
C HIS A 310 -24.23 7.24 -21.96
N MET A 311 -24.96 7.10 -20.84
CA MET A 311 -26.20 6.33 -20.82
C MET A 311 -27.32 7.10 -21.53
N PRO A 312 -28.06 6.47 -22.46
CA PRO A 312 -29.22 7.11 -23.07
C PRO A 312 -30.28 7.38 -22.02
N ILE A 313 -30.81 8.60 -21.98
CA ILE A 313 -31.93 8.93 -21.09
C ILE A 313 -33.19 8.25 -21.68
N VAL A 314 -33.70 7.23 -21.00
CA VAL A 314 -34.92 6.52 -21.36
C VAL A 314 -36.13 7.34 -20.90
N THR A 315 -36.38 8.50 -21.52
CA THR A 315 -37.65 9.19 -21.41
C THR A 315 -37.99 9.82 -22.77
N GLY A 316 -39.01 9.30 -23.37
CA GLY A 316 -39.45 9.41 -24.77
C GLY A 316 -39.73 10.79 -25.35
N MET A 317 -39.16 11.90 -24.91
CA MET A 317 -39.32 13.20 -25.58
C MET A 317 -38.18 14.24 -25.40
N GLU A 318 -37.10 13.97 -24.61
CA GLU A 318 -36.03 14.92 -24.44
C GLU A 318 -34.65 14.28 -24.59
N SER A 319 -34.24 13.99 -25.80
CA SER A 319 -32.90 13.46 -26.16
C SER A 319 -31.76 14.46 -25.91
N HIS A 320 -32.01 15.58 -25.25
CA HIS A 320 -31.06 16.68 -25.08
C HIS A 320 -30.83 17.08 -23.59
N ARG A 321 -31.18 16.20 -22.63
CA ARG A 321 -30.86 16.44 -21.22
C ARG A 321 -29.68 15.58 -20.77
N LEU A 322 -28.73 16.22 -20.10
CA LEU A 322 -27.70 15.53 -19.33
C LEU A 322 -28.35 14.67 -18.25
N ASN A 323 -27.77 13.48 -18.03
CA ASN A 323 -28.16 12.67 -16.87
C ASN A 323 -27.87 13.47 -15.58
N PRO A 324 -28.90 13.89 -14.80
CA PRO A 324 -28.69 14.74 -13.62
C PRO A 324 -27.79 14.10 -12.57
N GLU A 325 -27.77 12.79 -12.52
CA GLU A 325 -26.95 12.03 -11.58
C GLU A 325 -25.46 12.09 -11.96
N SER A 326 -25.15 12.09 -13.27
CA SER A 326 -23.76 12.27 -13.72
C SER A 326 -23.21 13.64 -13.31
N GLU A 327 -24.01 14.69 -13.44
CA GLU A 327 -23.62 16.04 -13.04
C GLU A 327 -23.39 16.16 -11.53
N ARG A 328 -24.26 15.54 -10.71
CA ARG A 328 -24.08 15.47 -9.26
C ARG A 328 -22.81 14.74 -8.88
N LEU A 329 -22.49 13.64 -9.54
CA LEU A 329 -21.27 12.86 -9.29
C LEU A 329 -20.02 13.62 -9.73
N TYR A 330 -20.03 14.34 -10.86
CA TYR A 330 -18.93 15.22 -11.24
C TYR A 330 -18.69 16.31 -10.20
N SER A 331 -19.75 16.96 -9.71
CA SER A 331 -19.66 17.96 -8.65
C SER A 331 -19.07 17.36 -7.35
N LYS A 332 -19.53 16.16 -6.96
CA LYS A 332 -18.97 15.44 -5.82
C LYS A 332 -17.49 15.14 -6.02
N ALA A 333 -17.08 14.67 -7.21
CA ALA A 333 -15.66 14.40 -7.50
C ALA A 333 -14.81 15.68 -7.38
N LEU A 334 -15.32 16.84 -7.82
CA LEU A 334 -14.64 18.13 -7.66
C LEU A 334 -14.52 18.56 -6.21
N GLU A 335 -15.56 18.36 -5.40
CA GLU A 335 -15.53 18.65 -3.95
C GLU A 335 -14.54 17.78 -3.17
N MET A 336 -14.39 16.51 -3.60
CA MET A 336 -13.45 15.56 -2.98
C MET A 336 -11.98 15.86 -3.34
N LEU A 337 -11.74 16.55 -4.44
CA LEU A 337 -10.40 16.87 -4.89
C LEU A 337 -9.77 18.00 -4.04
N GLN A 338 -8.75 17.67 -3.29
CA GLN A 338 -7.69 18.64 -3.02
C GLN A 338 -6.95 18.88 -4.35
N PRO A 339 -6.57 20.11 -4.74
CA PRO A 339 -6.37 20.46 -6.15
C PRO A 339 -5.28 19.62 -6.83
N SER A 340 -5.70 18.57 -7.53
CA SER A 340 -4.92 17.91 -8.58
C SER A 340 -5.24 18.61 -9.90
N PRO A 341 -4.39 19.47 -10.46
CA PRO A 341 -4.69 20.21 -11.69
C PRO A 341 -5.09 19.32 -12.84
N THR A 342 -4.44 18.15 -12.97
CA THR A 342 -4.74 17.19 -14.04
C THR A 342 -6.15 16.61 -13.93
N MET A 343 -6.57 16.23 -12.73
CA MET A 343 -7.89 15.67 -12.50
C MET A 343 -8.98 16.72 -12.67
N MET A 344 -8.76 17.95 -12.17
CA MET A 344 -9.66 19.09 -12.37
C MET A 344 -9.84 19.38 -13.85
N HIS A 345 -8.74 19.41 -14.63
CA HIS A 345 -8.79 19.55 -16.09
C HIS A 345 -9.69 18.49 -16.75
N ASN A 346 -9.51 17.21 -16.40
CA ASN A 346 -10.27 16.10 -16.97
C ASN A 346 -11.77 16.20 -16.65
N ILE A 347 -12.11 16.50 -15.39
CA ILE A 347 -13.50 16.63 -14.93
C ILE A 347 -14.19 17.78 -15.65
N TYR A 348 -13.60 18.98 -15.64
CA TYR A 348 -14.19 20.13 -16.33
C TYR A 348 -14.26 19.90 -17.85
N GLY A 349 -13.28 19.24 -18.46
CA GLY A 349 -13.32 18.84 -19.87
C GLY A 349 -14.50 17.92 -20.18
N SER A 350 -14.77 16.92 -19.32
CA SER A 350 -15.91 16.01 -19.48
C SER A 350 -17.25 16.72 -19.28
N MET A 351 -17.36 17.61 -18.29
CA MET A 351 -18.56 18.45 -18.10
C MET A 351 -18.81 19.34 -19.32
N ALA A 352 -17.77 19.96 -19.85
CA ALA A 352 -17.85 20.79 -21.03
C ALA A 352 -18.34 20.00 -22.25
N MET A 353 -17.77 18.82 -22.48
CA MET A 353 -18.16 17.95 -23.59
C MET A 353 -19.62 17.52 -23.46
N ALA A 354 -20.06 17.14 -22.27
CA ALA A 354 -21.44 16.76 -22.02
C ALA A 354 -22.42 17.91 -22.31
N ARG A 355 -22.10 19.15 -21.91
CA ARG A 355 -22.92 20.36 -22.26
C ARG A 355 -22.87 20.66 -23.75
N HIS A 356 -21.71 20.54 -24.36
CA HIS A 356 -21.55 20.71 -25.82
C HIS A 356 -22.45 19.75 -26.63
N THR A 357 -22.48 18.47 -26.26
CA THR A 357 -23.25 17.42 -26.92
C THR A 357 -24.76 17.73 -26.92
N ILE A 358 -25.28 18.36 -25.91
CA ILE A 358 -26.68 18.75 -25.77
C ILE A 358 -26.93 20.21 -26.23
N ALA A 359 -25.97 20.81 -26.94
CA ALA A 359 -26.05 22.17 -27.48
C ALA A 359 -26.23 23.30 -26.44
N GLN A 360 -25.86 23.07 -25.20
CA GLN A 360 -25.79 24.10 -24.17
C GLN A 360 -24.43 24.80 -24.22
N TYR A 361 -24.23 25.58 -25.28
CA TYR A 361 -22.91 26.12 -25.64
C TYR A 361 -22.36 27.13 -24.65
N GLU A 362 -23.19 27.95 -24.00
CA GLU A 362 -22.77 28.93 -22.97
C GLU A 362 -22.17 28.23 -21.75
N ASP A 363 -22.80 27.16 -21.30
CA ASP A 363 -22.30 26.38 -20.16
C ASP A 363 -21.07 25.56 -20.55
N ALA A 364 -21.05 25.02 -21.79
CA ALA A 364 -19.87 24.31 -22.31
C ALA A 364 -18.63 25.25 -22.31
N ILE A 365 -18.78 26.50 -22.75
CA ILE A 365 -17.70 27.48 -22.75
C ILE A 365 -17.12 27.68 -21.35
N LYS A 366 -17.96 27.89 -20.33
CA LYS A 366 -17.51 28.07 -18.93
C LYS A 366 -16.65 26.90 -18.46
N TYR A 367 -17.10 25.66 -18.74
CA TYR A 367 -16.36 24.48 -18.32
C TYR A 367 -15.09 24.23 -19.15
N TYR A 368 -15.09 24.53 -20.47
CA TYR A 368 -13.87 24.47 -21.27
C TYR A 368 -12.84 25.51 -20.82
N GLU A 369 -13.25 26.72 -20.42
CA GLU A 369 -12.35 27.74 -19.86
C GLU A 369 -11.71 27.27 -18.55
N LEU A 370 -12.50 26.65 -17.64
CA LEU A 370 -11.99 26.05 -16.43
C LEU A 370 -11.03 24.89 -16.73
N SER A 371 -11.37 24.02 -17.66
CA SER A 371 -10.48 22.93 -18.09
C SER A 371 -9.14 23.47 -18.59
N TYR A 372 -9.16 24.48 -19.46
CA TYR A 372 -7.95 25.13 -19.98
C TYR A 372 -7.13 25.82 -18.88
N LYS A 373 -7.79 26.45 -17.90
CA LYS A 373 -7.12 27.06 -16.74
C LYS A 373 -6.27 26.07 -15.97
N TYR A 374 -6.75 24.83 -15.77
CA TYR A 374 -6.03 23.80 -15.03
C TYR A 374 -4.98 23.05 -15.88
N ASN A 375 -5.11 23.04 -17.21
CA ASN A 375 -4.09 22.50 -18.11
C ASN A 375 -3.96 23.36 -19.40
N PRO A 376 -3.22 24.46 -19.36
CA PRO A 376 -3.02 25.32 -20.54
C PRO A 376 -2.23 24.68 -21.68
N LYS A 377 -1.57 23.54 -21.43
CA LYS A 377 -0.87 22.76 -22.49
C LYS A 377 -1.85 22.04 -23.41
N ASN A 378 -3.04 21.72 -22.92
CA ASN A 378 -4.08 21.12 -23.74
C ASN A 378 -4.89 22.20 -24.48
N ILE A 379 -4.42 22.57 -25.67
CA ILE A 379 -5.01 23.64 -26.46
C ILE A 379 -6.33 23.25 -27.15
N SER A 380 -6.75 21.96 -27.10
CA SER A 380 -8.02 21.53 -27.75
C SER A 380 -9.24 22.26 -27.17
N ALA A 381 -9.20 22.64 -25.90
CA ALA A 381 -10.26 23.44 -25.30
C ALA A 381 -10.49 24.77 -26.02
N LEU A 382 -9.44 25.41 -26.56
CA LEU A 382 -9.57 26.66 -27.31
C LEU A 382 -10.37 26.48 -28.60
N SER A 383 -10.10 25.39 -29.36
CA SER A 383 -10.89 25.11 -30.59
C SER A 383 -12.33 24.76 -30.23
N SER A 384 -12.57 24.05 -29.13
CA SER A 384 -13.93 23.72 -28.67
C SER A 384 -14.71 24.96 -28.24
N ILE A 385 -14.05 25.92 -27.54
CA ILE A 385 -14.66 27.20 -27.17
C ILE A 385 -14.99 28.01 -28.45
N GLY A 386 -14.05 28.06 -29.39
CA GLY A 386 -14.26 28.71 -30.69
C GLY A 386 -15.49 28.17 -31.40
N TYR A 387 -15.62 26.84 -31.47
CA TYR A 387 -16.78 26.18 -32.05
C TYR A 387 -18.08 26.51 -31.29
N CYS A 388 -18.09 26.53 -29.98
CA CYS A 388 -19.28 26.91 -29.23
C CYS A 388 -19.72 28.33 -29.52
N TYR A 389 -18.81 29.30 -29.62
CA TYR A 389 -19.13 30.66 -30.02
C TYR A 389 -19.60 30.77 -31.47
N GLU A 390 -19.05 29.98 -32.38
CA GLU A 390 -19.51 29.86 -33.76
C GLU A 390 -20.98 29.39 -33.81
N ARG A 391 -21.33 28.34 -33.06
CA ARG A 391 -22.71 27.84 -32.95
C ARG A 391 -23.68 28.85 -32.32
N LEU A 392 -23.21 29.73 -31.46
CA LEU A 392 -23.94 30.85 -30.89
C LEU A 392 -23.98 32.08 -31.85
N LYS A 393 -23.41 31.99 -33.05
CA LYS A 393 -23.24 33.09 -33.99
C LYS A 393 -22.46 34.30 -33.44
N ASN A 394 -21.67 34.10 -32.39
CA ASN A 394 -20.76 35.12 -31.88
C ASN A 394 -19.39 35.00 -32.58
N TYR A 395 -19.40 35.42 -33.85
CA TYR A 395 -18.27 35.23 -34.77
C TYR A 395 -16.98 35.95 -34.29
N THR A 396 -17.12 37.12 -33.68
CA THR A 396 -15.97 37.85 -33.14
C THR A 396 -15.23 37.05 -32.08
N LYS A 397 -15.95 36.49 -31.12
CA LYS A 397 -15.34 35.66 -30.08
C LYS A 397 -14.85 34.32 -30.64
N ALA A 398 -15.58 33.72 -31.56
CA ALA A 398 -15.13 32.50 -32.20
C ALA A 398 -13.77 32.68 -32.87
N LEU A 399 -13.58 33.76 -33.62
CA LEU A 399 -12.29 34.07 -34.25
C LEU A 399 -11.19 34.31 -33.24
N GLU A 400 -11.45 35.02 -32.11
CA GLU A 400 -10.46 35.23 -31.07
C GLU A 400 -9.90 33.90 -30.52
N TYR A 401 -10.77 32.93 -30.19
CA TYR A 401 -10.34 31.64 -29.66
C TYR A 401 -9.69 30.77 -30.72
N TYR A 402 -10.15 30.78 -31.95
CA TYR A 402 -9.54 30.07 -33.04
C TYR A 402 -8.15 30.62 -33.40
N GLU A 403 -7.93 31.93 -33.37
CA GLU A 403 -6.64 32.54 -33.58
C GLU A 403 -5.65 32.20 -32.41
N ARG A 404 -6.14 32.13 -31.18
CA ARG A 404 -5.33 31.63 -30.06
C ARG A 404 -4.90 30.18 -30.24
N TYR A 405 -5.82 29.33 -30.73
CA TYR A 405 -5.51 27.95 -31.10
C TYR A 405 -4.46 27.88 -32.20
N MET A 406 -4.62 28.65 -33.29
CA MET A 406 -3.69 28.67 -34.41
C MET A 406 -2.28 29.10 -34.04
N LYS A 407 -2.13 30.02 -33.09
CA LYS A 407 -0.82 30.46 -32.54
C LYS A 407 -0.07 29.36 -31.77
N LEU A 408 -0.79 28.46 -31.14
CA LEU A 408 -0.23 27.42 -30.24
C LEU A 408 -0.21 26.05 -30.92
N GLY A 409 -1.05 25.84 -31.89
CA GLY A 409 -1.27 24.57 -32.58
C GLY A 409 -0.17 24.28 -33.62
N LYS A 410 -0.01 22.99 -33.93
CA LYS A 410 0.94 22.52 -34.93
C LYS A 410 0.29 22.48 -36.29
N PRO A 411 0.80 23.23 -37.34
CA PRO A 411 0.31 23.16 -38.66
C PRO A 411 0.27 21.74 -39.23
N GLY A 412 -0.76 21.44 -40.04
CA GLY A 412 -0.92 20.15 -40.69
C GLY A 412 -1.59 19.06 -39.85
N THR A 413 -1.89 19.31 -38.58
CA THR A 413 -2.73 18.41 -37.76
C THR A 413 -4.19 18.56 -38.13
N GLU A 414 -5.01 17.53 -37.87
CA GLU A 414 -6.46 17.54 -38.15
C GLU A 414 -7.17 18.71 -37.46
N GLY A 415 -6.89 18.93 -36.17
CA GLY A 415 -7.46 20.07 -35.42
C GLY A 415 -7.06 21.43 -35.97
N TYR A 416 -5.82 21.56 -36.49
CA TYR A 416 -5.37 22.80 -37.13
C TYR A 416 -6.14 23.07 -38.42
N ARG A 417 -6.34 22.05 -39.28
CA ARG A 417 -7.14 22.14 -40.50
C ARG A 417 -8.61 22.48 -40.22
N PHE A 418 -9.17 21.84 -39.19
CA PHE A 418 -10.54 22.13 -38.78
C PHE A 418 -10.70 23.61 -38.43
N VAL A 419 -9.83 24.17 -37.57
CA VAL A 419 -9.89 25.58 -37.17
C VAL A 419 -9.64 26.50 -38.33
N GLU A 420 -8.73 26.19 -39.24
CA GLU A 420 -8.49 26.98 -40.47
C GLU A 420 -9.75 27.06 -41.36
N LEU A 421 -10.44 25.96 -41.52
CA LEU A 421 -11.71 25.92 -42.29
C LEU A 421 -12.81 26.72 -41.60
N SER A 422 -12.93 26.61 -40.25
CA SER A 422 -13.92 27.37 -39.48
C SER A 422 -13.66 28.88 -39.55
N ILE A 423 -12.41 29.32 -39.49
CA ILE A 423 -12.05 30.74 -39.65
C ILE A 423 -12.47 31.24 -41.02
N ASN A 424 -12.23 30.48 -42.08
CA ASN A 424 -12.60 30.86 -43.45
C ASN A 424 -14.12 30.94 -43.61
N TYR A 425 -14.84 29.97 -43.07
CA TYR A 425 -16.29 29.97 -43.06
C TYR A 425 -16.87 31.22 -42.37
N ILE A 426 -16.40 31.53 -41.15
CA ILE A 426 -16.85 32.68 -40.38
C ILE A 426 -16.59 33.99 -41.14
N LYS A 427 -15.43 34.14 -41.78
CA LYS A 427 -15.11 35.33 -42.56
C LYS A 427 -16.06 35.50 -43.77
N GLN A 428 -16.47 34.41 -44.41
CA GLN A 428 -17.48 34.46 -45.49
C GLN A 428 -18.85 34.85 -44.97
N GLU A 429 -19.30 34.28 -43.85
CA GLU A 429 -20.57 34.64 -43.22
C GLU A 429 -20.62 36.13 -42.82
N MET A 430 -19.57 36.63 -42.18
CA MET A 430 -19.48 38.05 -41.78
C MET A 430 -19.49 38.99 -42.98
N PHE A 431 -18.84 38.58 -44.10
CA PHE A 431 -18.86 39.40 -45.33
C PHE A 431 -20.23 39.38 -46.02
N MET A 432 -21.05 38.35 -45.86
CA MET A 432 -22.41 38.29 -46.42
C MET A 432 -23.45 39.01 -45.56
N GLU A 433 -23.15 39.28 -44.28
CA GLU A 433 -24.02 40.03 -43.39
C GLU A 433 -23.76 41.58 -43.43
N GLU A 434 -22.63 42.03 -44.01
CA GLU A 434 -22.33 43.41 -44.36
C GLU A 434 -22.97 43.82 -45.72
#